data_a03c8cfde54df50b6ff725b9299e87c7
#
_entry.id   a03c8cfde54df50b6ff725b9299e87c7
#
_cell.length_a   1.000
_cell.length_b   1.000
_cell.length_c   1.000
_cell.angle_alpha   90.00
_cell.angle_beta   90.00
_cell.angle_gamma   90.00
#
_symmetry.space_group_name_H-M   'P 1'
#
loop_
_entity.id
_entity.type
_entity.pdbx_description
1 polymer ?
#
loop_
_entity_poly.entity_id
_entity_poly.type
_entity_poly.pdbx_seq_one_letter_code
_entity_poly.pdbx_strand_id
1 'polypeptide(L)'
;IFDKRIYFAKSAIIDYFLYAINLFVMIIFSPILLSQLTIATVIFEFLHTQNFLIPIENIYVVSVIIPVAFTLCYFVVDDFSKFLVHMLMHKIPFLWCFHKVHHSAEVLTPITVFRTHPVEGLIFVLRNAITQGSVIGLFYFVTNGTIDLVTVLGANIFSFFFHFLGSIFF
;
A
#
# COMPACT_ATOMS: atom_id res chain seq x y z
N ILE A 1 16.74 0.85 26.11
CA ILE A 1 16.09 1.04 24.80
C ILE A 1 17.00 1.83 23.85
N PHE A 2 17.82 2.78 24.33
CA PHE A 2 18.71 3.60 23.49
C PHE A 2 20.19 3.24 23.69
N ASP A 3 20.55 1.95 23.45
CA ASP A 3 21.96 1.56 23.49
C ASP A 3 22.65 2.01 22.18
N LYS A 4 23.66 2.88 22.31
CA LYS A 4 24.45 3.38 21.17
C LYS A 4 25.06 2.25 20.33
N ARG A 5 25.41 1.11 20.96
CA ARG A 5 25.96 -0.05 20.25
C ARG A 5 24.97 -0.65 19.24
N ILE A 6 23.66 -0.55 19.51
CA ILE A 6 22.60 -1.03 18.61
C ILE A 6 22.46 -0.09 17.41
N TYR A 7 22.34 1.22 17.67
CA TYR A 7 22.09 2.22 16.62
C TYR A 7 23.29 2.52 15.73
N PHE A 8 24.51 2.26 16.21
CA PHE A 8 25.75 2.40 15.44
C PHE A 8 26.36 1.06 15.00
N ALA A 9 25.63 -0.04 15.14
CA ALA A 9 26.01 -1.31 14.55
C ALA A 9 26.10 -1.20 13.02
N LYS A 10 27.00 -1.94 12.38
CA LYS A 10 27.12 -1.95 10.92
C LYS A 10 25.79 -2.25 10.22
N SER A 11 25.02 -3.18 10.79
CA SER A 11 23.69 -3.53 10.29
C SER A 11 22.73 -2.32 10.34
N ALA A 12 22.67 -1.58 11.43
CA ALA A 12 21.84 -0.38 11.56
C ALA A 12 22.27 0.75 10.61
N ILE A 13 23.58 0.93 10.39
CA ILE A 13 24.09 1.91 9.42
C ILE A 13 23.64 1.57 8.00
N ILE A 14 23.62 0.29 7.63
CA ILE A 14 23.09 -0.16 6.33
C ILE A 14 21.60 0.20 6.21
N ASP A 15 20.81 0.07 7.28
CA ASP A 15 19.39 0.46 7.27
C ASP A 15 19.20 1.94 6.94
N TYR A 16 20.05 2.82 7.51
CA TYR A 16 19.99 4.26 7.21
C TYR A 16 20.30 4.57 5.74
N PHE A 17 21.31 3.90 5.17
CA PHE A 17 21.64 4.04 3.75
C PHE A 17 20.51 3.51 2.85
N LEU A 18 19.97 2.33 3.14
CA LEU A 18 18.87 1.77 2.38
C LEU A 18 17.62 2.65 2.45
N TYR A 19 17.32 3.19 3.63
CA TYR A 19 16.23 4.14 3.80
C TYR A 19 16.41 5.39 2.92
N ALA A 20 17.60 5.99 2.92
CA ALA A 20 17.89 7.16 2.11
C ALA A 20 17.82 6.84 0.60
N ILE A 21 18.33 5.70 0.16
CA ILE A 21 18.25 5.25 -1.24
C ILE A 21 16.78 5.02 -1.63
N ASN A 22 16.02 4.33 -0.80
CA ASN A 22 14.61 4.07 -1.06
C ASN A 22 13.79 5.37 -1.13
N LEU A 23 14.07 6.33 -0.24
CA LEU A 23 13.41 7.64 -0.30
C LEU A 23 13.70 8.35 -1.63
N PHE A 24 14.95 8.34 -2.09
CA PHE A 24 15.33 8.92 -3.36
C PHE A 24 14.67 8.23 -4.56
N VAL A 25 14.65 6.89 -4.56
CA VAL A 25 13.95 6.10 -5.58
C VAL A 25 12.47 6.41 -5.59
N MET A 26 11.82 6.49 -4.43
CA MET A 26 10.40 6.82 -4.32
C MET A 26 10.07 8.22 -4.85
N ILE A 27 10.97 9.21 -4.66
CA ILE A 27 10.80 10.56 -5.24
C ILE A 27 10.83 10.49 -6.76
N ILE A 28 11.80 9.75 -7.35
CA ILE A 28 11.91 9.60 -8.81
C ILE A 28 10.68 8.90 -9.40
N PHE A 29 10.20 7.86 -8.74
CA PHE A 29 9.05 7.07 -9.19
C PHE A 29 7.70 7.57 -8.64
N SER A 30 7.67 8.73 -7.98
CA SER A 30 6.43 9.35 -7.48
C SER A 30 5.31 9.50 -8.54
N PRO A 31 5.58 9.70 -9.86
CA PRO A 31 4.52 9.69 -10.86
C PRO A 31 3.76 8.37 -10.95
N ILE A 32 4.35 7.24 -10.53
CA ILE A 32 3.64 5.95 -10.45
C ILE A 32 2.51 6.01 -9.42
N LEU A 33 2.61 6.84 -8.40
CA LEU A 33 1.51 7.06 -7.45
C LEU A 33 0.28 7.66 -8.15
N LEU A 34 0.46 8.45 -9.20
CA LEU A 34 -0.63 8.96 -10.03
C LEU A 34 -1.33 7.84 -10.82
N SER A 35 -0.65 6.71 -11.07
CA SER A 35 -1.25 5.56 -11.76
C SER A 35 -2.43 4.95 -10.99
N GLN A 36 -2.48 5.11 -9.67
CA GLN A 36 -3.64 4.73 -8.85
C GLN A 36 -4.92 5.44 -9.30
N LEU A 37 -4.85 6.76 -9.54
CA LEU A 37 -5.99 7.53 -10.05
C LEU A 37 -6.32 7.15 -11.48
N THR A 38 -5.32 6.92 -12.32
CA THR A 38 -5.53 6.46 -13.71
C THR A 38 -6.25 5.11 -13.74
N ILE A 39 -5.83 4.16 -12.91
CA ILE A 39 -6.48 2.85 -12.80
C ILE A 39 -7.92 3.01 -12.31
N ALA A 40 -8.15 3.84 -11.28
CA ALA A 40 -9.49 4.11 -10.77
C ALA A 40 -10.41 4.71 -11.86
N THR A 41 -9.91 5.67 -12.64
CA THR A 41 -10.64 6.29 -13.76
C THR A 41 -10.97 5.28 -14.85
N VAL A 42 -9.99 4.47 -15.27
CA VAL A 42 -10.20 3.44 -16.30
C VAL A 42 -11.28 2.44 -15.87
N ILE A 43 -11.24 1.99 -14.62
CA ILE A 43 -12.25 1.05 -14.10
C ILE A 43 -13.62 1.71 -14.02
N PHE A 44 -13.69 2.95 -13.54
CA PHE A 44 -14.94 3.71 -13.49
C PHE A 44 -15.55 3.85 -14.88
N GLU A 45 -14.79 4.33 -15.87
CA GLU A 45 -15.25 4.50 -17.24
C GLU A 45 -15.69 3.18 -17.87
N PHE A 46 -14.89 2.12 -17.69
CA PHE A 46 -15.24 0.79 -18.19
C PHE A 46 -16.57 0.29 -17.64
N LEU A 47 -16.77 0.37 -16.34
CA LEU A 47 -18.02 -0.06 -15.68
C LEU A 47 -19.22 0.82 -16.12
N HIS A 48 -18.99 2.11 -16.28
CA HIS A 48 -20.04 3.05 -16.72
C HIS A 48 -20.48 2.75 -18.15
N THR A 49 -19.58 2.41 -19.07
CA THR A 49 -19.93 2.03 -20.45
C THR A 49 -20.72 0.71 -20.53
N GLN A 50 -20.56 -0.18 -19.56
CA GLN A 50 -21.26 -1.48 -19.54
C GLN A 50 -22.65 -1.42 -18.89
N ASN A 51 -23.08 -0.30 -18.30
CA ASN A 51 -24.34 -0.15 -17.57
C ASN A 51 -24.60 -1.26 -16.52
N PHE A 52 -23.54 -1.69 -15.83
CA PHE A 52 -23.59 -2.87 -14.96
C PHE A 52 -24.42 -2.68 -13.70
N LEU A 53 -24.47 -1.49 -13.13
CA LEU A 53 -25.13 -1.23 -11.86
C LEU A 53 -25.93 0.08 -11.92
N ILE A 54 -27.03 0.12 -11.18
CA ILE A 54 -27.78 1.34 -10.92
C ILE A 54 -27.13 2.02 -9.72
N PRO A 55 -26.72 3.30 -9.82
CA PRO A 55 -26.16 4.03 -8.70
C PRO A 55 -27.08 4.06 -7.48
N ILE A 56 -26.49 3.98 -6.29
CA ILE A 56 -27.25 4.00 -5.03
C ILE A 56 -27.57 5.45 -4.68
N GLU A 57 -28.86 5.80 -4.63
CA GLU A 57 -29.32 7.17 -4.36
C GLU A 57 -29.68 7.43 -2.88
N ASN A 58 -29.82 6.39 -2.07
CA ASN A 58 -30.18 6.53 -0.66
C ASN A 58 -29.07 7.25 0.12
N ILE A 59 -29.39 8.43 0.65
CA ILE A 59 -28.43 9.30 1.34
C ILE A 59 -27.76 8.64 2.55
N TYR A 60 -28.49 7.85 3.33
CA TYR A 60 -27.93 7.13 4.47
C TYR A 60 -26.95 6.05 4.03
N VAL A 61 -27.25 5.34 2.95
CA VAL A 61 -26.37 4.33 2.37
C VAL A 61 -25.09 5.00 1.87
N VAL A 62 -25.20 6.10 1.14
CA VAL A 62 -24.05 6.82 0.58
C VAL A 62 -23.19 7.47 1.66
N SER A 63 -23.78 8.07 2.70
CA SER A 63 -23.04 8.84 3.71
C SER A 63 -22.47 8.01 4.86
N VAL A 64 -22.99 6.82 5.14
CA VAL A 64 -22.58 6.00 6.28
C VAL A 64 -22.10 4.61 5.87
N ILE A 65 -22.94 3.86 5.15
CA ILE A 65 -22.66 2.46 4.85
C ILE A 65 -21.50 2.35 3.85
N ILE A 66 -21.51 3.13 2.79
CA ILE A 66 -20.48 3.04 1.75
C ILE A 66 -19.10 3.44 2.25
N PRO A 67 -18.87 4.54 2.99
CA PRO A 67 -17.56 4.85 3.56
C PRO A 67 -17.00 3.75 4.46
N VAL A 68 -17.85 3.12 5.28
CA VAL A 68 -17.43 1.98 6.11
C VAL A 68 -17.08 0.77 5.27
N ALA A 69 -17.95 0.40 4.32
CA ALA A 69 -17.72 -0.72 3.41
C ALA A 69 -16.46 -0.49 2.54
N PHE A 70 -16.27 0.73 2.05
CA PHE A 70 -15.07 1.14 1.32
C PHE A 70 -13.81 0.93 2.16
N THR A 71 -13.79 1.47 3.39
CA THR A 71 -12.62 1.38 4.27
C THR A 71 -12.26 -0.08 4.59
N LEU A 72 -13.27 -0.92 4.90
CA LEU A 72 -13.05 -2.33 5.17
C LEU A 72 -12.57 -3.09 3.92
N CYS A 73 -13.21 -2.87 2.77
CA CYS A 73 -12.83 -3.49 1.51
C CYS A 73 -11.41 -3.07 1.11
N TYR A 74 -11.11 -1.78 1.20
CA TYR A 74 -9.80 -1.22 0.92
C TYR A 74 -8.72 -1.88 1.78
N PHE A 75 -8.94 -1.95 3.10
CA PHE A 75 -8.01 -2.58 4.04
C PHE A 75 -7.80 -4.06 3.73
N VAL A 76 -8.87 -4.83 3.56
CA VAL A 76 -8.78 -6.29 3.32
C VAL A 76 -8.07 -6.59 2.00
N VAL A 77 -8.39 -5.86 0.93
CA VAL A 77 -7.76 -6.07 -0.39
C VAL A 77 -6.28 -5.64 -0.35
N ASP A 78 -5.97 -4.54 0.33
CA ASP A 78 -4.60 -4.06 0.48
C ASP A 78 -3.75 -5.05 1.29
N ASP A 79 -4.24 -5.52 2.43
CA ASP A 79 -3.55 -6.47 3.30
C ASP A 79 -3.37 -7.84 2.62
N PHE A 80 -4.44 -8.38 2.03
CA PHE A 80 -4.37 -9.65 1.30
C PHE A 80 -3.38 -9.59 0.13
N SER A 81 -3.40 -8.54 -0.65
CA SER A 81 -2.47 -8.39 -1.77
C SER A 81 -1.02 -8.21 -1.33
N LYS A 82 -0.80 -7.53 -0.20
CA LYS A 82 0.51 -7.41 0.44
C LYS A 82 1.03 -8.78 0.88
N PHE A 83 0.18 -9.55 1.57
CA PHE A 83 0.51 -10.93 1.95
C PHE A 83 0.86 -11.79 0.72
N LEU A 84 0.05 -11.72 -0.34
CA LEU A 84 0.27 -12.49 -1.55
C LEU A 84 1.62 -12.17 -2.21
N VAL A 85 1.93 -10.88 -2.39
CA VAL A 85 3.22 -10.45 -2.97
C VAL A 85 4.38 -10.88 -2.09
N HIS A 86 4.29 -10.71 -0.78
CA HIS A 86 5.31 -11.14 0.17
C HIS A 86 5.55 -12.67 0.10
N MET A 87 4.48 -13.46 0.08
CA MET A 87 4.55 -14.90 -0.10
C MET A 87 5.25 -15.28 -1.42
N LEU A 88 4.94 -14.58 -2.52
CA LEU A 88 5.58 -14.81 -3.82
C LEU A 88 7.08 -14.46 -3.76
N MET A 89 7.47 -13.42 -3.03
CA MET A 89 8.88 -13.07 -2.82
C MET A 89 9.66 -14.16 -2.11
N HIS A 90 9.01 -14.93 -1.23
CA HIS A 90 9.63 -16.10 -0.61
C HIS A 90 9.66 -17.34 -1.52
N LYS A 91 8.69 -17.48 -2.44
CA LYS A 91 8.57 -18.68 -3.27
C LYS A 91 9.32 -18.60 -4.60
N ILE A 92 9.46 -17.42 -5.17
CA ILE A 92 10.09 -17.23 -6.48
C ILE A 92 11.54 -16.83 -6.29
N PRO A 93 12.52 -17.66 -6.73
CA PRO A 93 13.95 -17.42 -6.49
C PRO A 93 14.45 -16.06 -7.00
N PHE A 94 13.93 -15.59 -8.14
CA PHE A 94 14.25 -14.27 -8.68
C PHE A 94 13.80 -13.14 -7.74
N LEU A 95 12.61 -13.22 -7.18
CA LEU A 95 12.09 -12.21 -6.24
C LEU A 95 12.81 -12.30 -4.89
N TRP A 96 13.16 -13.50 -4.46
CA TRP A 96 13.94 -13.71 -3.25
C TRP A 96 15.29 -13.00 -3.29
N CYS A 97 15.92 -12.87 -4.46
CA CYS A 97 17.20 -12.15 -4.58
C CYS A 97 17.12 -10.71 -4.05
N PHE A 98 15.96 -10.07 -4.15
CA PHE A 98 15.70 -8.71 -3.62
C PHE A 98 15.21 -8.76 -2.19
N HIS A 99 14.27 -9.67 -1.90
CA HIS A 99 13.61 -9.76 -0.60
C HIS A 99 14.53 -10.24 0.53
N LYS A 100 15.55 -11.05 0.25
CA LYS A 100 16.54 -11.47 1.24
C LYS A 100 17.26 -10.31 1.95
N VAL A 101 17.27 -9.11 1.36
CA VAL A 101 17.81 -7.89 1.99
C VAL A 101 17.02 -7.54 3.24
N HIS A 102 15.68 -7.67 3.18
CA HIS A 102 14.80 -7.49 4.32
C HIS A 102 15.16 -8.46 5.46
N HIS A 103 15.44 -9.72 5.15
CA HIS A 103 15.79 -10.77 6.12
C HIS A 103 17.27 -10.77 6.57
N SER A 104 18.11 -9.86 6.09
CA SER A 104 19.55 -9.81 6.42
C SER A 104 19.90 -8.93 7.61
N ALA A 105 18.90 -8.45 8.37
CA ALA A 105 19.16 -7.61 9.55
C ALA A 105 19.72 -8.43 10.71
N GLU A 106 20.88 -8.02 11.25
CA GLU A 106 21.48 -8.62 12.44
C GLU A 106 21.02 -7.93 13.73
N VAL A 107 20.62 -6.65 13.62
CA VAL A 107 20.13 -5.83 14.73
C VAL A 107 18.84 -5.15 14.28
N LEU A 108 17.84 -5.18 15.14
CA LEU A 108 16.54 -4.54 14.86
C LEU A 108 16.47 -3.16 15.52
N THR A 109 16.24 -2.15 14.70
CA THR A 109 15.91 -0.79 15.11
C THR A 109 14.55 -0.40 14.51
N PRO A 110 13.88 0.67 14.95
CA PRO A 110 12.64 1.12 14.30
C PRO A 110 12.79 1.40 12.80
N ILE A 111 14.01 1.72 12.34
CA ILE A 111 14.29 2.00 10.92
C ILE A 111 14.46 0.72 10.12
N THR A 112 14.76 -0.41 10.76
CA THR A 112 14.90 -1.73 10.10
C THR A 112 13.60 -2.15 9.38
N VAL A 113 12.45 -1.64 9.79
CA VAL A 113 11.17 -1.85 9.08
C VAL A 113 11.26 -1.38 7.62
N PHE A 114 12.08 -0.38 7.32
CA PHE A 114 12.31 0.16 5.98
C PHE A 114 13.50 -0.48 5.25
N ARG A 115 14.07 -1.55 5.81
CA ARG A 115 15.15 -2.31 5.18
C ARG A 115 14.61 -3.15 4.03
N THR A 116 14.46 -2.55 2.87
CA THR A 116 13.98 -3.19 1.65
C THR A 116 14.90 -2.89 0.49
N HIS A 117 15.01 -3.80 -0.47
CA HIS A 117 15.70 -3.51 -1.72
C HIS A 117 14.83 -2.55 -2.56
N PRO A 118 15.41 -1.55 -3.28
CA PRO A 118 14.63 -0.62 -4.09
C PRO A 118 13.67 -1.28 -5.09
N VAL A 119 14.06 -2.38 -5.71
CA VAL A 119 13.19 -3.16 -6.62
C VAL A 119 11.98 -3.73 -5.88
N GLU A 120 12.16 -4.22 -4.67
CA GLU A 120 11.06 -4.67 -3.81
C GLU A 120 10.11 -3.52 -3.50
N GLY A 121 10.65 -2.34 -3.15
CA GLY A 121 9.85 -1.14 -2.93
C GLY A 121 9.00 -0.78 -4.15
N LEU A 122 9.56 -0.82 -5.37
CA LEU A 122 8.82 -0.57 -6.61
C LEU A 122 7.71 -1.60 -6.85
N ILE A 123 7.94 -2.88 -6.57
CA ILE A 123 6.91 -3.92 -6.70
C ILE A 123 5.73 -3.61 -5.78
N PHE A 124 5.99 -3.20 -4.53
CA PHE A 124 4.92 -2.81 -3.60
C PHE A 124 4.19 -1.54 -4.04
N VAL A 125 4.87 -0.56 -4.62
CA VAL A 125 4.23 0.65 -5.18
C VAL A 125 3.29 0.29 -6.34
N LEU A 126 3.73 -0.56 -7.27
CA LEU A 126 2.90 -1.03 -8.38
C LEU A 126 1.69 -1.84 -7.87
N ARG A 127 1.91 -2.73 -6.91
CA ARG A 127 0.83 -3.46 -6.25
C ARG A 127 -0.19 -2.49 -5.64
N ASN A 128 0.27 -1.49 -4.88
CA ASN A 128 -0.60 -0.48 -4.27
C ASN A 128 -1.42 0.25 -5.34
N ALA A 129 -0.79 0.69 -6.41
CA ALA A 129 -1.48 1.39 -7.49
C ALA A 129 -2.61 0.53 -8.10
N ILE A 130 -2.35 -0.75 -8.36
CA ILE A 130 -3.34 -1.68 -8.93
C ILE A 130 -4.46 -1.95 -7.93
N THR A 131 -4.15 -2.39 -6.72
CA THR A 131 -5.15 -2.83 -5.75
C THR A 131 -5.99 -1.67 -5.24
N GLN A 132 -5.36 -0.60 -4.81
CA GLN A 132 -6.03 0.58 -4.28
C GLN A 132 -6.80 1.34 -5.37
N GLY A 133 -6.20 1.50 -6.55
CA GLY A 133 -6.88 2.09 -7.70
C GLY A 133 -8.13 1.30 -8.11
N SER A 134 -8.06 -0.05 -8.06
CA SER A 134 -9.21 -0.89 -8.37
C SER A 134 -10.35 -0.72 -7.37
N VAL A 135 -10.06 -0.69 -6.07
CA VAL A 135 -11.08 -0.47 -5.05
C VAL A 135 -11.70 0.92 -5.17
N ILE A 136 -10.87 1.95 -5.35
CA ILE A 136 -11.35 3.33 -5.53
C ILE A 136 -12.27 3.41 -6.76
N GLY A 137 -11.84 2.89 -7.92
CA GLY A 137 -12.61 2.95 -9.16
C GLY A 137 -13.96 2.23 -9.05
N LEU A 138 -13.99 1.06 -8.41
CA LEU A 138 -15.22 0.31 -8.18
C LEU A 138 -16.20 1.08 -7.29
N PHE A 139 -15.73 1.58 -6.16
CA PHE A 139 -16.60 2.30 -5.22
C PHE A 139 -17.01 3.67 -5.77
N TYR A 140 -16.14 4.34 -6.50
CA TYR A 140 -16.48 5.60 -7.18
C TYR A 140 -17.60 5.40 -8.22
N PHE A 141 -17.58 4.26 -8.93
CA PHE A 141 -18.66 3.87 -9.83
C PHE A 141 -19.98 3.63 -9.07
N VAL A 142 -19.96 2.80 -8.01
CA VAL A 142 -21.16 2.46 -7.22
C VAL A 142 -21.82 3.70 -6.60
N THR A 143 -21.04 4.72 -6.27
CA THR A 143 -21.52 5.96 -5.66
C THR A 143 -21.80 7.07 -6.67
N ASN A 144 -21.68 6.77 -7.95
CA ASN A 144 -21.84 7.76 -9.04
C ASN A 144 -20.95 9.01 -8.84
N GLY A 145 -19.72 8.78 -8.41
CA GLY A 145 -18.73 9.84 -8.22
C GLY A 145 -18.84 10.64 -6.91
N THR A 146 -19.62 10.18 -5.94
CA THR A 146 -19.85 10.92 -4.68
C THR A 146 -18.92 10.55 -3.51
N ILE A 147 -18.04 9.54 -3.66
CA ILE A 147 -17.02 9.27 -2.65
C ILE A 147 -16.10 10.49 -2.54
N ASP A 148 -15.99 11.02 -1.33
CA ASP A 148 -15.16 12.18 -1.07
C ASP A 148 -13.68 11.80 -0.83
N LEU A 149 -12.80 12.78 -1.03
CA LEU A 149 -11.37 12.63 -0.81
C LEU A 149 -11.04 12.29 0.66
N VAL A 150 -11.84 12.75 1.61
CA VAL A 150 -11.66 12.52 3.04
C VAL A 150 -11.82 11.04 3.37
N THR A 151 -12.81 10.36 2.77
CA THR A 151 -13.01 8.91 2.92
C THR A 151 -11.82 8.12 2.36
N VAL A 152 -11.32 8.49 1.19
CA VAL A 152 -10.14 7.83 0.60
C VAL A 152 -8.89 8.03 1.44
N LEU A 153 -8.63 9.25 1.92
CA LEU A 153 -7.50 9.55 2.79
C LEU A 153 -7.63 8.84 4.15
N GLY A 154 -8.82 8.80 4.72
CA GLY A 154 -9.10 8.09 5.96
C GLY A 154 -8.81 6.59 5.86
N ALA A 155 -9.22 5.94 4.77
CA ALA A 155 -8.93 4.53 4.51
C ALA A 155 -7.42 4.27 4.34
N ASN A 156 -6.69 5.16 3.66
CA ASN A 156 -5.24 5.08 3.54
C ASN A 156 -4.55 5.19 4.90
N ILE A 157 -4.94 6.15 5.74
CA ILE A 157 -4.37 6.35 7.08
C ILE A 157 -4.66 5.14 7.96
N PHE A 158 -5.89 4.62 7.92
CA PHE A 158 -6.30 3.43 8.65
C PHE A 158 -5.45 2.21 8.26
N SER A 159 -5.33 1.93 6.96
CA SER A 159 -4.51 0.82 6.44
C SER A 159 -3.04 0.97 6.84
N PHE A 160 -2.46 2.16 6.67
CA PHE A 160 -1.08 2.44 7.05
C PHE A 160 -0.84 2.20 8.55
N PHE A 161 -1.74 2.68 9.42
CA PHE A 161 -1.61 2.53 10.86
C PHE A 161 -1.59 1.06 11.28
N PHE A 162 -2.50 0.24 10.76
CA PHE A 162 -2.55 -1.19 11.08
C PHE A 162 -1.36 -1.96 10.52
N HIS A 163 -0.89 -1.64 9.30
CA HIS A 163 0.33 -2.25 8.76
C HIS A 163 1.58 -1.87 9.56
N PHE A 164 1.66 -0.62 10.01
CA PHE A 164 2.77 -0.16 10.84
C PHE A 164 2.79 -0.88 12.20
N LEU A 165 1.63 -0.99 12.87
CA LEU A 165 1.51 -1.76 14.10
C LEU A 165 1.91 -3.22 13.89
N GLY A 166 1.41 -3.87 12.85
CA GLY A 166 1.79 -5.24 12.51
C GLY A 166 3.30 -5.41 12.34
N SER A 167 3.96 -4.45 11.69
CA SER A 167 5.42 -4.48 11.50
C SER A 167 6.24 -4.29 12.78
N ILE A 168 5.63 -3.77 13.86
CA ILE A 168 6.30 -3.62 15.17
C ILE A 168 6.16 -4.89 16.01
N PHE A 169 5.04 -5.61 15.87
CA PHE A 169 4.72 -6.75 16.73
C PHE A 169 5.09 -8.11 16.12
N PHE A 170 5.41 -8.17 14.84
CA PHE A 170 5.80 -9.36 14.09
C PHE A 170 7.13 -9.15 13.34
#